data_abc5eeeb2a81888ced5f5955b5b9577e
#
_entry.id   abc5eeeb2a81888ced5f5955b5b9577e
#
_cell.length_a   1.000
_cell.length_b   1.000
_cell.length_c   1.000
_cell.angle_alpha   90.00
_cell.angle_beta   90.00
_cell.angle_gamma   90.00
#
_symmetry.space_group_name_H-M   'P 1'
#
loop_
_entity.id
_entity.type
_entity.pdbx_description
1 polymer ?
#
loop_
_entity_poly.entity_id
_entity_poly.type
_entity_poly.pdbx_seq_one_letter_code
_entity_poly.pdbx_strand_id
1 'polypeptide(L)'
;MKRKILSIAFGLVVVPSAIMAQTAATEHTIRANEAVKTELDFNDRQDFEDASRGFIATVNTSAIMTEDGKESYSLEGWDFLKNDVPETANPSLWRQSQLNRFNGLFEVIPDKLYQVRGFDIANMTFIRSDHGWIIIDVTTTNAAAKAGYDLIKKHVADLPVEGVIFTHPHGDHYGGIAAIREGSSKKDFEIIAPKGFMASAQNENVLAGVAMTRRATYMYGLQLEPSVTGNLGCGLGQAMSTGSKGIARPTIEIETTGEKHTIDGVEMEFVYVLDRKSVV
;
A
#
# COMPACT_ATOMS: atom_id res chain seq x y z
N MET A 1 33.74 -45.26 -49.68
CA MET A 1 32.94 -45.22 -48.45
C MET A 1 32.15 -43.91 -48.44
N LYS A 2 30.83 -43.94 -48.67
CA LYS A 2 29.95 -42.75 -48.65
C LYS A 2 29.34 -42.66 -47.24
N ARG A 3 29.68 -41.61 -46.47
CA ARG A 3 29.08 -41.33 -45.17
C ARG A 3 27.69 -40.69 -45.44
N LYS A 4 26.65 -41.37 -44.96
CA LYS A 4 25.30 -40.82 -44.89
C LYS A 4 25.21 -39.90 -43.63
N ILE A 5 24.97 -38.63 -43.83
CA ILE A 5 24.64 -37.67 -42.77
C ILE A 5 23.17 -37.86 -42.47
N LEU A 6 22.85 -38.28 -41.26
CA LEU A 6 21.48 -38.36 -40.75
C LEU A 6 21.12 -37.01 -40.15
N SER A 7 20.31 -36.23 -40.83
CA SER A 7 19.75 -34.98 -40.32
C SER A 7 18.57 -35.30 -39.40
N ILE A 8 18.75 -35.06 -38.09
CA ILE A 8 17.67 -35.14 -37.09
C ILE A 8 16.99 -33.75 -37.12
N ALA A 9 15.79 -33.68 -37.67
CA ALA A 9 14.95 -32.50 -37.55
C ALA A 9 14.33 -32.47 -36.16
N PHE A 10 14.77 -31.54 -35.33
CA PHE A 10 14.10 -31.23 -34.05
C PHE A 10 12.84 -30.44 -34.37
N GLY A 11 11.69 -31.11 -34.33
CA GLY A 11 10.40 -30.47 -34.39
C GLY A 11 10.17 -29.68 -33.09
N LEU A 12 10.13 -28.34 -33.20
CA LEU A 12 9.72 -27.48 -32.10
C LEU A 12 8.23 -27.72 -31.88
N VAL A 13 7.86 -28.50 -30.86
CA VAL A 13 6.47 -28.61 -30.42
C VAL A 13 6.16 -27.33 -29.68
N VAL A 14 5.57 -26.36 -30.34
CA VAL A 14 4.93 -25.22 -29.71
C VAL A 14 3.71 -25.77 -28.99
N VAL A 15 3.85 -26.05 -27.69
CA VAL A 15 2.69 -26.27 -26.82
C VAL A 15 1.97 -24.92 -26.77
N PRO A 16 0.75 -24.78 -27.29
CA PRO A 16 0.00 -23.54 -27.07
C PRO A 16 -0.15 -23.42 -25.57
N SER A 17 0.41 -22.35 -24.99
CA SER A 17 0.04 -21.94 -23.64
C SER A 17 -1.49 -21.85 -23.65
N ALA A 18 -2.14 -22.76 -22.95
CA ALA A 18 -3.58 -22.65 -22.73
C ALA A 18 -3.76 -21.31 -22.02
N ILE A 19 -4.18 -20.31 -22.78
CA ILE A 19 -4.78 -19.10 -22.21
C ILE A 19 -5.94 -19.68 -21.43
N MET A 20 -5.81 -19.71 -20.11
CA MET A 20 -6.93 -20.11 -19.23
C MET A 20 -8.04 -19.13 -19.57
N ALA A 21 -8.97 -19.56 -20.42
CA ALA A 21 -10.10 -18.73 -20.80
C ALA A 21 -10.82 -18.37 -19.50
N GLN A 22 -10.90 -17.08 -19.23
CA GLN A 22 -11.64 -16.58 -18.08
C GLN A 22 -13.07 -17.08 -18.24
N THR A 23 -13.55 -17.89 -17.30
CA THR A 23 -14.88 -18.47 -17.37
C THR A 23 -15.92 -17.46 -16.91
N ALA A 24 -17.09 -17.48 -17.55
CA ALA A 24 -18.24 -16.72 -17.07
C ALA A 24 -18.62 -17.16 -15.65
N ALA A 25 -19.27 -16.28 -14.90
CA ALA A 25 -19.84 -16.63 -13.60
C ALA A 25 -20.85 -17.77 -13.74
N THR A 26 -20.82 -18.71 -12.80
CA THR A 26 -21.86 -19.76 -12.74
C THR A 26 -23.17 -19.17 -12.22
N GLU A 27 -24.32 -19.77 -12.55
CA GLU A 27 -25.60 -19.35 -11.99
C GLU A 27 -25.60 -19.31 -10.45
N HIS A 28 -24.87 -20.22 -9.80
CA HIS A 28 -24.71 -20.20 -8.34
C HIS A 28 -24.01 -18.92 -7.87
N THR A 29 -22.91 -18.54 -8.53
CA THR A 29 -22.17 -17.30 -8.23
C THR A 29 -23.03 -16.07 -8.47
N ILE A 30 -23.74 -16.03 -9.60
CA ILE A 30 -24.66 -14.92 -9.93
C ILE A 30 -25.73 -14.77 -8.84
N ARG A 31 -26.40 -15.84 -8.46
CA ARG A 31 -27.41 -15.79 -7.39
C ARG A 31 -26.87 -15.36 -6.04
N ALA A 32 -25.67 -15.83 -5.68
CA ALA A 32 -25.02 -15.42 -4.45
C ALA A 32 -24.68 -13.92 -4.45
N ASN A 33 -24.18 -13.40 -5.56
CA ASN A 33 -23.85 -11.97 -5.71
C ASN A 33 -25.12 -11.09 -5.73
N GLU A 34 -26.20 -11.54 -6.40
CA GLU A 34 -27.49 -10.82 -6.40
C GLU A 34 -28.12 -10.78 -5.00
N ALA A 35 -27.99 -11.85 -4.20
CA ALA A 35 -28.48 -11.86 -2.82
C ALA A 35 -27.81 -10.75 -1.98
N VAL A 36 -26.51 -10.51 -2.13
CA VAL A 36 -25.81 -9.42 -1.43
C VAL A 36 -26.40 -8.05 -1.75
N LYS A 37 -26.84 -7.82 -2.99
CA LYS A 37 -27.47 -6.56 -3.41
C LYS A 37 -28.80 -6.28 -2.72
N THR A 38 -29.48 -7.33 -2.21
CA THR A 38 -30.73 -7.17 -1.46
C THR A 38 -30.52 -6.94 0.03
N GLU A 39 -29.34 -7.27 0.56
CA GLU A 39 -28.99 -7.14 1.98
C GLU A 39 -28.33 -5.81 2.32
N LEU A 40 -27.65 -5.20 1.35
CA LEU A 40 -26.86 -3.97 1.54
C LEU A 40 -27.35 -2.86 0.62
N ASP A 41 -27.38 -1.64 1.15
CA ASP A 41 -27.74 -0.45 0.35
C ASP A 41 -26.56 0.05 -0.47
N PHE A 42 -26.48 -0.38 -1.71
CA PHE A 42 -25.45 0.09 -2.66
C PHE A 42 -25.73 1.48 -3.24
N ASN A 43 -26.88 2.10 -2.94
CA ASN A 43 -27.18 3.47 -3.32
C ASN A 43 -26.58 4.48 -2.34
N ASP A 44 -26.24 4.05 -1.13
CA ASP A 44 -25.52 4.89 -0.19
C ASP A 44 -24.13 5.27 -0.77
N ARG A 45 -23.90 6.58 -0.91
CA ARG A 45 -22.68 7.17 -1.47
C ARG A 45 -21.79 7.85 -0.43
N GLN A 46 -22.14 7.79 0.84
CA GLN A 46 -21.43 8.49 1.90
C GLN A 46 -19.94 8.13 1.93
N ASP A 47 -19.59 6.83 1.80
CA ASP A 47 -18.20 6.39 1.78
C ASP A 47 -17.40 6.99 0.62
N PHE A 48 -18.02 7.19 -0.55
CA PHE A 48 -17.35 7.81 -1.71
C PHE A 48 -17.14 9.31 -1.50
N GLU A 49 -18.09 9.99 -0.87
CA GLU A 49 -17.96 11.38 -0.47
C GLU A 49 -16.84 11.52 0.56
N ASP A 50 -16.81 10.65 1.57
CA ASP A 50 -15.79 10.64 2.61
C ASP A 50 -14.41 10.28 2.05
N ALA A 51 -14.32 9.33 1.13
CA ALA A 51 -13.06 8.94 0.49
C ALA A 51 -12.47 10.05 -0.38
N SER A 52 -13.30 10.92 -0.95
CA SER A 52 -12.86 12.05 -1.79
C SER A 52 -12.66 13.36 -1.01
N ARG A 53 -13.15 13.41 0.24
CA ARG A 53 -13.10 14.65 1.04
C ARG A 53 -11.68 15.10 1.29
N GLY A 54 -11.44 16.40 1.14
CA GLY A 54 -10.14 17.03 1.38
C GLY A 54 -9.08 16.72 0.33
N PHE A 55 -9.45 16.17 -0.83
CA PHE A 55 -8.49 15.91 -1.91
C PHE A 55 -7.77 17.19 -2.35
N ILE A 56 -6.43 17.14 -2.40
CA ILE A 56 -5.57 18.25 -2.82
C ILE A 56 -4.97 17.96 -4.20
N ALA A 57 -4.25 16.83 -4.33
CA ALA A 57 -3.52 16.49 -5.54
C ALA A 57 -3.13 15.01 -5.57
N THR A 58 -2.86 14.51 -6.76
CA THR A 58 -2.17 13.23 -6.97
C THR A 58 -1.01 13.40 -7.95
N VAL A 59 -0.22 12.35 -8.15
CA VAL A 59 0.84 12.35 -9.17
C VAL A 59 0.22 12.35 -10.58
N ASN A 60 0.84 13.08 -11.49
CA ASN A 60 0.37 13.18 -12.87
C ASN A 60 1.04 12.13 -13.77
N THR A 61 1.01 10.87 -13.33
CA THR A 61 1.56 9.72 -14.07
C THR A 61 0.64 8.52 -13.90
N SER A 62 0.71 7.56 -14.83
CA SER A 62 -0.05 6.30 -14.74
C SER A 62 0.49 5.34 -13.68
N ALA A 63 1.73 5.57 -13.23
CA ALA A 63 2.39 4.73 -12.24
C ALA A 63 3.43 5.52 -11.43
N ILE A 64 3.72 5.05 -10.22
CA ILE A 64 4.88 5.45 -9.42
C ILE A 64 6.05 4.58 -9.86
N MET A 65 7.17 5.22 -10.22
CA MET A 65 8.35 4.55 -10.73
C MET A 65 9.44 4.47 -9.66
N THR A 66 10.21 3.39 -9.68
CA THR A 66 11.45 3.25 -8.93
C THR A 66 12.56 4.09 -9.57
N GLU A 67 13.67 4.31 -8.87
CA GLU A 67 14.82 5.08 -9.39
C GLU A 67 15.46 4.43 -10.62
N ASP A 68 15.42 3.11 -10.73
CA ASP A 68 15.90 2.36 -11.90
C ASP A 68 14.87 2.27 -13.04
N GLY A 69 13.78 3.03 -12.95
CA GLY A 69 12.79 3.17 -14.01
C GLY A 69 11.80 2.02 -14.15
N LYS A 70 11.67 1.16 -13.13
CA LYS A 70 10.64 0.12 -13.10
C LYS A 70 9.37 0.64 -12.44
N GLU A 71 8.25 0.05 -12.79
CA GLU A 71 6.99 0.33 -12.12
C GLU A 71 7.02 -0.18 -10.67
N SER A 72 6.79 0.74 -9.73
CA SER A 72 6.64 0.42 -8.32
C SER A 72 5.18 0.18 -7.95
N TYR A 73 4.29 1.00 -8.48
CA TYR A 73 2.86 0.94 -8.20
C TYR A 73 2.06 1.51 -9.37
N SER A 74 1.12 0.74 -9.91
CA SER A 74 0.23 1.19 -10.98
C SER A 74 -0.95 1.98 -10.42
N LEU A 75 -1.22 3.16 -10.96
CA LEU A 75 -2.37 3.97 -10.60
C LEU A 75 -3.58 3.72 -11.52
N GLU A 76 -3.34 3.16 -12.71
CA GLU A 76 -4.37 2.89 -13.72
C GLU A 76 -4.69 1.40 -13.87
N GLY A 77 -3.91 0.51 -13.26
CA GLY A 77 -4.07 -0.95 -13.39
C GLY A 77 -5.45 -1.48 -13.00
N TRP A 78 -6.19 -0.72 -12.19
CA TRP A 78 -7.55 -1.06 -11.75
C TRP A 78 -8.63 -0.14 -12.34
N ASP A 79 -8.39 0.49 -13.48
CA ASP A 79 -9.34 1.41 -14.11
C ASP A 79 -10.64 0.74 -14.55
N PHE A 80 -10.65 -0.57 -14.75
CA PHE A 80 -11.86 -1.34 -14.98
C PHE A 80 -12.89 -1.25 -13.84
N LEU A 81 -12.45 -0.94 -12.62
CA LEU A 81 -13.34 -0.70 -11.46
C LEU A 81 -14.21 0.56 -11.58
N LYS A 82 -13.96 1.43 -12.58
CA LYS A 82 -14.84 2.57 -12.90
C LYS A 82 -16.19 2.12 -13.47
N ASN A 83 -16.26 0.90 -13.97
CA ASN A 83 -17.46 0.32 -14.56
C ASN A 83 -18.37 -0.28 -13.49
N ASP A 84 -19.56 -0.72 -13.92
CA ASP A 84 -20.51 -1.43 -13.09
C ASP A 84 -19.94 -2.78 -12.63
N VAL A 85 -20.45 -3.28 -11.50
CA VAL A 85 -20.05 -4.58 -10.94
C VAL A 85 -20.42 -5.71 -11.91
N PRO A 86 -19.45 -6.56 -12.32
CA PRO A 86 -19.75 -7.71 -13.16
C PRO A 86 -20.34 -8.86 -12.35
N GLU A 87 -21.01 -9.79 -13.02
CA GLU A 87 -21.59 -10.99 -12.39
C GLU A 87 -20.54 -11.89 -11.71
N THR A 88 -19.26 -11.76 -12.13
CA THR A 88 -18.13 -12.51 -11.59
C THR A 88 -17.63 -12.02 -10.24
N ALA A 89 -18.00 -10.81 -9.82
CA ALA A 89 -17.50 -10.17 -8.61
C ALA A 89 -18.57 -10.01 -7.53
N ASN A 90 -18.20 -10.23 -6.27
CA ASN A 90 -19.04 -9.87 -5.15
C ASN A 90 -19.22 -8.35 -5.11
N PRO A 91 -20.44 -7.82 -5.05
CA PRO A 91 -20.70 -6.37 -5.12
C PRO A 91 -20.09 -5.58 -3.95
N SER A 92 -20.01 -6.16 -2.75
CA SER A 92 -19.33 -5.50 -1.61
C SER A 92 -17.82 -5.39 -1.84
N LEU A 93 -17.18 -6.45 -2.35
CA LEU A 93 -15.78 -6.42 -2.69
C LEU A 93 -15.49 -5.42 -3.83
N TRP A 94 -16.37 -5.37 -4.84
CA TRP A 94 -16.25 -4.40 -5.92
C TRP A 94 -16.34 -2.96 -5.40
N ARG A 95 -17.31 -2.67 -4.54
CA ARG A 95 -17.46 -1.35 -3.90
C ARG A 95 -16.22 -0.99 -3.08
N GLN A 96 -15.71 -1.92 -2.26
CA GLN A 96 -14.48 -1.71 -1.49
C GLN A 96 -13.30 -1.41 -2.41
N SER A 97 -13.17 -2.15 -3.51
CA SER A 97 -12.09 -1.94 -4.48
C SER A 97 -12.22 -0.59 -5.21
N GLN A 98 -13.44 -0.13 -5.48
CA GLN A 98 -13.69 1.22 -6.00
C GLN A 98 -13.24 2.31 -5.01
N LEU A 99 -13.52 2.14 -3.72
CA LEU A 99 -13.08 3.07 -2.66
C LEU A 99 -11.55 3.11 -2.54
N ASN A 100 -10.88 1.97 -2.64
CA ASN A 100 -9.41 1.89 -2.61
C ASN A 100 -8.72 2.58 -3.80
N ARG A 101 -9.46 2.99 -4.84
CA ARG A 101 -8.90 3.75 -5.98
C ARG A 101 -8.67 5.23 -5.69
N PHE A 102 -9.26 5.77 -4.63
CA PHE A 102 -8.97 7.14 -4.24
C PHE A 102 -7.51 7.25 -3.81
N ASN A 103 -6.72 7.98 -4.59
CA ASN A 103 -5.29 8.10 -4.38
C ASN A 103 -4.84 9.56 -4.41
N GLY A 104 -3.77 9.86 -3.70
CA GLY A 104 -3.16 11.18 -3.63
C GLY A 104 -3.06 11.72 -2.21
N LEU A 105 -2.92 13.05 -2.13
CA LEU A 105 -2.81 13.83 -0.91
C LEU A 105 -4.17 14.42 -0.54
N PHE A 106 -4.56 14.24 0.71
CA PHE A 106 -5.82 14.71 1.28
C PHE A 106 -5.56 15.52 2.55
N GLU A 107 -6.28 16.63 2.71
CA GLU A 107 -6.36 17.35 3.98
C GLU A 107 -7.44 16.71 4.85
N VAL A 108 -7.06 16.24 6.03
CA VAL A 108 -7.97 15.58 6.98
C VAL A 108 -8.45 16.58 8.05
N ILE A 109 -7.52 17.36 8.57
CA ILE A 109 -7.81 18.48 9.48
C ILE A 109 -7.15 19.71 8.88
N PRO A 110 -7.90 20.79 8.63
CA PRO A 110 -7.39 21.99 8.01
C PRO A 110 -6.10 22.50 8.65
N ASP A 111 -5.09 22.71 7.83
CA ASP A 111 -3.76 23.22 8.18
C ASP A 111 -2.97 22.38 9.20
N LYS A 112 -3.45 21.18 9.59
CA LYS A 112 -2.83 20.36 10.66
C LYS A 112 -2.53 18.94 10.27
N LEU A 113 -3.49 18.25 9.64
CA LEU A 113 -3.35 16.82 9.37
C LEU A 113 -3.62 16.53 7.90
N TYR A 114 -2.67 15.85 7.28
CA TYR A 114 -2.76 15.43 5.90
C TYR A 114 -2.50 13.93 5.78
N GLN A 115 -3.01 13.31 4.72
CA GLN A 115 -2.81 11.89 4.48
C GLN A 115 -2.57 11.64 3.00
N VAL A 116 -1.55 10.86 2.69
CA VAL A 116 -1.34 10.26 1.36
C VAL A 116 -1.94 8.87 1.38
N ARG A 117 -2.84 8.62 0.44
CA ARG A 117 -3.61 7.37 0.29
C ARG A 117 -3.43 6.78 -1.09
N GLY A 118 -3.59 5.47 -1.21
CA GLY A 118 -3.70 4.78 -2.50
C GLY A 118 -2.41 4.72 -3.31
N PHE A 119 -1.24 4.85 -2.69
CA PHE A 119 0.07 4.63 -3.30
C PHE A 119 0.70 3.31 -2.84
N ASP A 120 0.04 2.65 -1.91
CA ASP A 120 0.40 1.37 -1.33
C ASP A 120 -0.83 0.80 -0.59
N ILE A 121 -0.68 -0.33 0.10
CA ILE A 121 -1.69 -0.86 1.03
C ILE A 121 -1.72 -0.09 2.36
N ALA A 122 -0.64 0.59 2.73
CA ALA A 122 -0.58 1.49 3.88
C ALA A 122 -0.64 2.96 3.46
N ASN A 123 -1.15 3.82 4.34
CA ASN A 123 -1.19 5.26 4.15
C ASN A 123 0.00 5.93 4.84
N MET A 124 0.34 7.15 4.42
CA MET A 124 1.25 8.03 5.14
C MET A 124 0.44 9.19 5.72
N THR A 125 0.58 9.44 7.01
CA THR A 125 -0.09 10.55 7.68
C THR A 125 0.93 11.60 8.11
N PHE A 126 0.67 12.86 7.80
CA PHE A 126 1.52 14.01 8.09
C PHE A 126 0.83 14.91 9.11
N ILE A 127 1.47 15.13 10.25
CA ILE A 127 1.04 16.11 11.26
C ILE A 127 1.96 17.33 11.13
N ARG A 128 1.36 18.50 10.99
CA ARG A 128 2.10 19.75 11.00
C ARG A 128 2.51 20.08 12.42
N SER A 129 3.80 20.22 12.66
CA SER A 129 4.40 20.69 13.89
C SER A 129 4.81 22.16 13.80
N ASP A 130 5.46 22.69 14.81
CA ASP A 130 5.84 24.12 14.84
C ASP A 130 6.79 24.50 13.70
N HIS A 131 7.74 23.63 13.33
CA HIS A 131 8.74 23.93 12.31
C HIS A 131 8.81 22.89 11.18
N GLY A 132 8.07 21.75 11.27
CA GLY A 132 8.21 20.67 10.30
C GLY A 132 7.03 19.72 10.22
N TRP A 133 7.35 18.50 9.81
CA TRP A 133 6.40 17.40 9.68
C TRP A 133 6.73 16.27 10.65
N ILE A 134 5.71 15.75 11.33
CA ILE A 134 5.74 14.44 11.97
C ILE A 134 5.01 13.49 11.04
N ILE A 135 5.64 12.36 10.67
CA ILE A 135 5.08 11.40 9.73
C ILE A 135 4.73 10.12 10.47
N ILE A 136 3.48 9.66 10.34
CA ILE A 136 3.05 8.36 10.85
C ILE A 136 3.01 7.40 9.68
N ASP A 137 3.82 6.35 9.75
CA ASP A 137 4.08 5.33 8.73
C ASP A 137 4.57 5.88 7.39
N VAL A 138 5.33 5.08 6.67
CA VAL A 138 6.05 5.54 5.48
C VAL A 138 5.96 4.57 4.30
N THR A 139 4.90 3.80 4.21
CA THR A 139 4.63 2.82 3.14
C THR A 139 5.66 1.68 3.03
N THR A 140 5.46 0.79 2.04
CA THR A 140 6.30 -0.40 1.81
C THR A 140 7.64 -0.06 1.18
N THR A 141 7.69 0.91 0.25
CA THR A 141 8.87 1.16 -0.58
C THR A 141 9.31 2.61 -0.59
N ASN A 142 10.60 2.81 -0.90
CA ASN A 142 11.16 4.14 -1.06
C ASN A 142 10.47 4.93 -2.17
N ALA A 143 10.05 4.26 -3.26
CA ALA A 143 9.38 4.93 -4.37
C ALA A 143 7.99 5.48 -3.96
N ALA A 144 7.18 4.69 -3.26
CA ALA A 144 5.87 5.11 -2.78
C ALA A 144 5.99 6.23 -1.73
N ALA A 145 6.91 6.07 -0.76
CA ALA A 145 7.18 7.07 0.26
C ALA A 145 7.67 8.40 -0.34
N LYS A 146 8.59 8.33 -1.31
CA LYS A 146 9.09 9.50 -2.02
C LYS A 146 7.96 10.23 -2.75
N ALA A 147 7.12 9.51 -3.50
CA ALA A 147 5.99 10.09 -4.23
C ALA A 147 5.03 10.81 -3.27
N GLY A 148 4.71 10.20 -2.13
CA GLY A 148 3.86 10.81 -1.10
C GLY A 148 4.50 12.04 -0.46
N TYR A 149 5.78 11.97 -0.12
CA TYR A 149 6.50 13.09 0.48
C TYR A 149 6.70 14.26 -0.51
N ASP A 150 6.93 13.97 -1.78
CA ASP A 150 7.02 15.01 -2.81
C ASP A 150 5.67 15.74 -3.00
N LEU A 151 4.53 15.05 -2.84
CA LEU A 151 3.22 15.70 -2.91
C LEU A 151 3.01 16.71 -1.79
N ILE A 152 3.30 16.34 -0.53
CA ILE A 152 3.13 17.26 0.60
C ILE A 152 4.05 18.47 0.47
N LYS A 153 5.32 18.25 0.07
CA LYS A 153 6.28 19.32 -0.16
C LYS A 153 5.82 20.29 -1.24
N LYS A 154 5.29 19.77 -2.34
CA LYS A 154 4.89 20.57 -3.50
C LYS A 154 3.58 21.33 -3.27
N HIS A 155 2.61 20.71 -2.61
CA HIS A 155 1.23 21.21 -2.59
C HIS A 155 0.83 21.84 -1.26
N VAL A 156 1.57 21.60 -0.18
CA VAL A 156 1.31 22.20 1.13
C VAL A 156 2.51 23.01 1.61
N ALA A 157 3.61 22.35 1.99
CA ALA A 157 4.82 23.07 2.42
C ALA A 157 6.07 22.18 2.35
N ASP A 158 7.17 22.74 1.88
CA ASP A 158 8.49 22.09 1.90
C ASP A 158 9.17 22.35 3.25
N LEU A 159 8.80 21.53 4.24
CA LEU A 159 9.31 21.61 5.61
C LEU A 159 10.16 20.38 5.93
N PRO A 160 11.10 20.50 6.91
CA PRO A 160 11.86 19.35 7.39
C PRO A 160 10.96 18.32 8.07
N VAL A 161 11.45 17.09 8.18
CA VAL A 161 10.84 16.07 9.04
C VAL A 161 11.42 16.21 10.44
N GLU A 162 10.55 16.35 11.44
CA GLU A 162 10.92 16.46 12.85
C GLU A 162 10.84 15.11 13.56
N GLY A 163 9.92 14.24 13.12
CA GLY A 163 9.80 12.90 13.65
C GLY A 163 9.09 11.94 12.71
N VAL A 164 9.34 10.65 12.91
CA VAL A 164 8.63 9.55 12.24
C VAL A 164 8.13 8.58 13.29
N ILE A 165 6.90 8.13 13.17
CA ILE A 165 6.28 7.16 14.06
C ILE A 165 5.96 5.92 13.23
N PHE A 166 6.50 4.76 13.63
CA PHE A 166 6.08 3.48 13.09
C PHE A 166 5.03 2.88 14.02
N THR A 167 3.83 2.71 13.50
CA THR A 167 2.72 2.16 14.29
C THR A 167 2.97 0.72 14.72
N HIS A 168 3.57 -0.08 13.84
CA HIS A 168 3.89 -1.49 14.10
C HIS A 168 4.96 -2.05 13.13
N PRO A 169 5.50 -3.26 13.36
CA PRO A 169 6.67 -3.78 12.65
C PRO A 169 6.38 -4.47 11.30
N HIS A 170 5.24 -4.23 10.65
CA HIS A 170 5.01 -4.71 9.29
C HIS A 170 5.73 -3.83 8.27
N GLY A 171 6.24 -4.43 7.19
CA GLY A 171 7.09 -3.77 6.21
C GLY A 171 6.45 -2.62 5.44
N ASP A 172 5.13 -2.63 5.30
CA ASP A 172 4.34 -1.60 4.65
C ASP A 172 4.17 -0.31 5.48
N HIS A 173 4.64 -0.31 6.73
CA HIS A 173 4.60 0.85 7.61
C HIS A 173 5.96 1.55 7.81
N TYR A 174 7.07 0.87 7.52
CA TYR A 174 8.41 1.43 7.72
C TYR A 174 9.33 1.38 6.50
N GLY A 175 8.94 0.64 5.45
CA GLY A 175 9.85 0.30 4.35
C GLY A 175 10.37 1.50 3.56
N GLY A 176 9.64 2.60 3.50
CA GLY A 176 10.01 3.83 2.78
C GLY A 176 10.89 4.82 3.54
N ILE A 177 11.36 4.47 4.75
CA ILE A 177 12.07 5.41 5.64
C ILE A 177 13.34 6.03 5.03
N ALA A 178 14.03 5.30 4.15
CA ALA A 178 15.24 5.81 3.53
C ALA A 178 14.94 7.01 2.61
N ALA A 179 13.85 6.94 1.83
CA ALA A 179 13.42 8.04 0.98
C ALA A 179 13.00 9.28 1.78
N ILE A 180 12.34 9.09 2.92
CA ILE A 180 11.99 10.19 3.82
C ILE A 180 13.26 10.87 4.36
N ARG A 181 14.22 10.06 4.83
CA ARG A 181 15.50 10.60 5.34
C ARG A 181 16.28 11.33 4.24
N GLU A 182 16.31 10.78 3.04
CA GLU A 182 16.98 11.40 1.90
C GLU A 182 16.29 12.70 1.47
N GLY A 183 14.98 12.71 1.40
CA GLY A 183 14.17 13.85 0.94
C GLY A 183 14.06 14.99 1.95
N SER A 184 14.24 14.75 3.25
CA SER A 184 14.17 15.79 4.28
C SER A 184 15.44 16.62 4.32
N SER A 185 15.32 17.93 4.60
CA SER A 185 16.48 18.80 4.88
C SER A 185 17.14 18.48 6.22
N LYS A 186 16.37 18.03 7.22
CA LYS A 186 16.86 17.51 8.51
C LYS A 186 16.98 15.99 8.42
N LYS A 187 18.14 15.42 8.77
CA LYS A 187 18.41 13.98 8.72
C LYS A 187 18.30 13.29 10.08
N ASP A 188 18.52 14.06 11.14
CA ASP A 188 18.53 13.60 12.54
C ASP A 188 17.18 13.91 13.19
N PHE A 189 16.13 13.26 12.71
CA PHE A 189 14.79 13.32 13.31
C PHE A 189 14.56 12.10 14.21
N GLU A 190 13.67 12.27 15.16
CA GLU A 190 13.26 11.19 16.06
C GLU A 190 12.48 10.10 15.33
N ILE A 191 12.69 8.86 15.74
CA ILE A 191 11.91 7.71 15.27
C ILE A 191 11.33 7.02 16.48
N ILE A 192 9.99 7.05 16.59
CA ILE A 192 9.24 6.40 17.65
C ILE A 192 8.64 5.10 17.12
N ALA A 193 8.72 4.03 17.90
CA ALA A 193 8.10 2.75 17.56
C ALA A 193 7.79 1.94 18.83
N PRO A 194 6.95 0.90 18.75
CA PRO A 194 6.69 0.03 19.89
C PRO A 194 7.96 -0.74 20.30
N LYS A 195 8.08 -1.03 21.59
CA LYS A 195 9.18 -1.82 22.15
C LYS A 195 9.36 -3.14 21.41
N GLY A 196 10.61 -3.45 21.10
CA GLY A 196 10.99 -4.65 20.37
C GLY A 196 10.68 -4.62 18.87
N PHE A 197 10.41 -3.45 18.32
CA PHE A 197 10.12 -3.22 16.89
C PHE A 197 11.15 -3.91 15.98
N MET A 198 12.46 -3.67 16.20
CA MET A 198 13.51 -4.25 15.35
C MET A 198 13.52 -5.77 15.35
N ALA A 199 13.36 -6.39 16.53
CA ALA A 199 13.33 -7.85 16.64
C ALA A 199 12.09 -8.42 15.94
N SER A 200 10.93 -7.80 16.08
CA SER A 200 9.70 -8.24 15.42
C SER A 200 9.78 -8.09 13.91
N ALA A 201 10.27 -6.96 13.41
CA ALA A 201 10.46 -6.72 11.97
C ALA A 201 11.44 -7.73 11.35
N GLN A 202 12.55 -8.06 12.02
CA GLN A 202 13.50 -9.06 11.57
C GLN A 202 12.92 -10.46 11.59
N ASN A 203 12.21 -10.84 12.64
CA ASN A 203 11.59 -12.16 12.74
C ASN A 203 10.59 -12.39 11.61
N GLU A 204 9.74 -11.41 11.32
CA GLU A 204 8.73 -11.53 10.29
C GLU A 204 9.30 -11.48 8.87
N ASN A 205 10.16 -10.50 8.58
CA ASN A 205 10.58 -10.21 7.21
C ASN A 205 11.88 -10.94 6.79
N VAL A 206 12.69 -11.40 7.74
CA VAL A 206 13.93 -12.14 7.47
C VAL A 206 13.79 -13.61 7.84
N LEU A 207 13.54 -13.92 9.11
CA LEU A 207 13.51 -15.32 9.57
C LEU A 207 12.30 -16.07 8.99
N ALA A 208 11.12 -15.48 9.03
CA ALA A 208 9.90 -16.03 8.46
C ALA A 208 9.61 -15.53 7.03
N GLY A 209 10.50 -14.75 6.41
CA GLY A 209 10.26 -13.99 5.17
C GLY A 209 9.72 -14.82 4.01
N VAL A 210 10.26 -16.05 3.81
CA VAL A 210 9.79 -16.96 2.76
C VAL A 210 8.34 -17.42 3.02
N ALA A 211 8.01 -17.74 4.27
CA ALA A 211 6.66 -18.14 4.64
C ALA A 211 5.67 -16.96 4.52
N MET A 212 6.08 -15.76 4.93
CA MET A 212 5.30 -14.55 4.82
C MET A 212 5.04 -14.15 3.35
N THR A 213 6.06 -14.23 2.50
CA THR A 213 5.91 -13.97 1.06
C THR A 213 4.94 -14.97 0.42
N ARG A 214 5.04 -16.24 0.75
CA ARG A 214 4.12 -17.27 0.25
C ARG A 214 2.69 -17.00 0.71
N ARG A 215 2.50 -16.66 1.98
CA ARG A 215 1.19 -16.28 2.52
C ARG A 215 0.62 -15.06 1.80
N ALA A 216 1.41 -14.01 1.63
CA ALA A 216 1.00 -12.78 0.93
C ALA A 216 0.58 -13.05 -0.51
N THR A 217 1.28 -13.94 -1.22
CA THR A 217 0.94 -14.34 -2.59
C THR A 217 -0.51 -14.85 -2.70
N TYR A 218 -0.93 -15.69 -1.77
CA TYR A 218 -2.30 -16.20 -1.75
C TYR A 218 -3.31 -15.21 -1.15
N MET A 219 -2.93 -14.50 -0.10
CA MET A 219 -3.82 -13.56 0.59
C MET A 219 -4.18 -12.37 -0.29
N TYR A 220 -3.24 -11.86 -1.08
CA TYR A 220 -3.42 -10.70 -1.94
C TYR A 220 -3.74 -11.05 -3.40
N GLY A 221 -3.80 -12.34 -3.73
CA GLY A 221 -4.11 -12.78 -5.08
C GLY A 221 -3.07 -12.39 -6.12
N LEU A 222 -1.79 -12.28 -5.74
CA LEU A 222 -0.70 -11.79 -6.60
C LEU A 222 -0.45 -12.64 -7.87
N GLN A 223 -1.07 -13.82 -7.97
CA GLN A 223 -0.99 -14.68 -9.15
C GLN A 223 -2.05 -14.34 -10.20
N LEU A 224 -3.00 -13.47 -9.87
CA LEU A 224 -4.10 -13.07 -10.74
C LEU A 224 -3.84 -11.66 -11.27
N GLU A 225 -3.94 -11.49 -12.57
CA GLU A 225 -3.86 -10.16 -13.17
C GLU A 225 -5.08 -9.32 -12.80
N PRO A 226 -4.91 -7.99 -12.61
CA PRO A 226 -6.02 -7.07 -12.37
C PRO A 226 -7.04 -7.14 -13.52
N SER A 227 -8.25 -7.58 -13.23
CA SER A 227 -9.34 -7.66 -14.21
C SER A 227 -10.67 -7.97 -13.55
N VAL A 228 -11.75 -7.86 -14.31
CA VAL A 228 -13.14 -8.20 -13.88
C VAL A 228 -13.32 -9.67 -13.48
N THR A 229 -12.39 -10.55 -13.83
CA THR A 229 -12.39 -11.99 -13.52
C THR A 229 -11.12 -12.43 -12.80
N GLY A 230 -10.25 -11.50 -12.43
CA GLY A 230 -8.98 -11.74 -11.77
C GLY A 230 -8.88 -11.03 -10.42
N ASN A 231 -7.80 -10.29 -10.22
CA ASN A 231 -7.53 -9.56 -9.00
C ASN A 231 -8.32 -8.24 -8.97
N LEU A 232 -9.07 -8.02 -7.89
CA LEU A 232 -9.82 -6.77 -7.64
C LEU A 232 -9.10 -5.84 -6.64
N GLY A 233 -8.01 -6.31 -6.02
CA GLY A 233 -7.25 -5.59 -5.01
C GLY A 233 -6.85 -6.48 -3.84
N CYS A 234 -6.17 -5.90 -2.86
CA CYS A 234 -5.70 -6.59 -1.64
C CYS A 234 -6.65 -6.46 -0.45
N GLY A 235 -7.81 -5.84 -0.63
CA GLY A 235 -8.76 -5.54 0.46
C GLY A 235 -8.40 -4.26 1.23
N LEU A 236 -7.13 -4.06 1.58
CA LEU A 236 -6.59 -2.86 2.25
C LEU A 236 -6.25 -1.74 1.25
N GLY A 237 -5.93 -2.11 0.05
CA GLY A 237 -5.57 -1.25 -1.07
C GLY A 237 -5.64 -2.05 -2.36
N GLN A 238 -5.19 -1.48 -3.46
CA GLN A 238 -5.19 -2.15 -4.76
C GLN A 238 -4.04 -3.15 -4.87
N ALA A 239 -2.82 -2.74 -4.50
CA ALA A 239 -1.63 -3.56 -4.50
C ALA A 239 -0.63 -3.09 -3.45
N MET A 240 0.37 -3.92 -3.17
CA MET A 240 1.60 -3.50 -2.50
C MET A 240 2.55 -2.87 -3.52
N SER A 241 3.18 -1.76 -3.15
CA SER A 241 4.26 -1.20 -3.97
C SER A 241 5.47 -2.12 -4.00
N THR A 242 6.21 -2.12 -5.12
CA THR A 242 7.41 -2.93 -5.34
C THR A 242 8.65 -2.04 -5.45
N GLY A 243 9.81 -2.52 -5.02
CA GLY A 243 11.06 -1.77 -5.11
C GLY A 243 11.92 -1.87 -3.85
N SER A 244 12.87 -0.93 -3.72
CA SER A 244 13.78 -0.88 -2.58
C SER A 244 13.04 -0.52 -1.29
N LYS A 245 13.48 -1.14 -0.20
CA LYS A 245 12.94 -0.96 1.16
C LYS A 245 14.08 -0.63 2.12
N GLY A 246 13.76 0.11 3.17
CA GLY A 246 14.67 0.40 4.26
C GLY A 246 14.08 -0.03 5.61
N ILE A 247 14.91 -0.01 6.62
CA ILE A 247 14.51 -0.06 8.02
C ILE A 247 15.42 0.87 8.81
N ALA A 248 14.86 1.57 9.78
CA ALA A 248 15.62 2.40 10.69
C ALA A 248 15.37 1.96 12.14
N ARG A 249 16.43 2.02 12.95
CA ARG A 249 16.30 1.76 14.38
C ARG A 249 15.54 2.91 15.04
N PRO A 250 14.50 2.63 15.85
CA PRO A 250 13.84 3.64 16.67
C PRO A 250 14.85 4.33 17.60
N THR A 251 14.68 5.62 17.78
CA THR A 251 15.40 6.42 18.81
C THR A 251 14.66 6.38 20.13
N ILE A 252 13.33 6.17 20.07
CA ILE A 252 12.42 6.07 21.22
C ILE A 252 11.58 4.82 21.05
N GLU A 253 11.51 3.99 22.06
CA GLU A 253 10.62 2.82 22.08
C GLU A 253 9.53 3.02 23.12
N ILE A 254 8.26 2.88 22.71
CA ILE A 254 7.10 2.94 23.58
C ILE A 254 6.91 1.57 24.25
N GLU A 255 6.85 1.55 25.58
CA GLU A 255 6.75 0.33 26.36
C GLU A 255 5.38 0.10 26.98
N THR A 256 4.67 1.20 27.31
CA THR A 256 3.40 1.14 28.05
C THR A 256 2.39 2.15 27.49
N THR A 257 1.12 1.86 27.71
CA THR A 257 0.02 2.79 27.42
C THR A 257 0.09 4.01 28.34
N GLY A 258 -0.15 5.19 27.78
CA GLY A 258 -0.14 6.48 28.49
C GLY A 258 1.20 7.19 28.46
N GLU A 259 2.23 6.61 27.83
CA GLU A 259 3.47 7.34 27.59
C GLU A 259 3.23 8.56 26.71
N LYS A 260 3.85 9.68 27.09
CA LYS A 260 3.73 10.95 26.38
C LYS A 260 5.09 11.41 25.88
N HIS A 261 5.10 11.84 24.63
CA HIS A 261 6.28 12.45 24.01
C HIS A 261 5.87 13.71 23.27
N THR A 262 6.74 14.71 23.27
CA THR A 262 6.53 15.95 22.52
C THR A 262 7.58 16.04 21.43
N ILE A 263 7.15 16.12 20.18
CA ILE A 263 8.01 16.37 19.03
C ILE A 263 7.64 17.73 18.45
N ASP A 264 8.60 18.64 18.39
CA ASP A 264 8.45 19.95 17.76
C ASP A 264 7.10 20.63 18.06
N GLY A 265 6.78 20.77 19.37
CA GLY A 265 5.57 21.40 19.88
C GLY A 265 4.30 20.55 19.88
N VAL A 266 4.30 19.37 19.29
CA VAL A 266 3.14 18.45 19.27
C VAL A 266 3.28 17.44 20.40
N GLU A 267 2.39 17.52 21.41
CA GLU A 267 2.27 16.50 22.46
C GLU A 267 1.44 15.31 21.94
N MET A 268 1.98 14.11 22.10
CA MET A 268 1.35 12.85 21.71
C MET A 268 1.30 11.90 22.89
N GLU A 269 0.18 11.23 23.06
CA GLU A 269 0.00 10.15 24.02
C GLU A 269 -0.13 8.83 23.27
N PHE A 270 0.61 7.80 23.68
CA PHE A 270 0.68 6.53 23.00
C PHE A 270 -0.13 5.46 23.74
N VAL A 271 -0.96 4.74 23.00
CA VAL A 271 -1.66 3.55 23.48
C VAL A 271 -0.95 2.31 22.94
N TYR A 272 -0.35 1.53 23.85
CA TYR A 272 0.34 0.30 23.48
C TYR A 272 -0.63 -0.86 23.32
N VAL A 273 -0.76 -1.38 22.11
CA VAL A 273 -1.67 -2.48 21.78
C VAL A 273 -0.89 -3.79 21.67
N LEU A 274 -1.12 -4.69 22.63
CA LEU A 274 -0.29 -5.89 22.84
C LEU A 274 -0.38 -6.93 21.73
N ASP A 275 -1.53 -7.05 21.08
CA ASP A 275 -1.77 -8.13 20.11
C ASP A 275 -0.89 -8.03 18.87
N ARG A 276 -0.49 -6.80 18.48
CA ARG A 276 0.38 -6.52 17.33
C ARG A 276 1.68 -5.80 17.69
N LYS A 277 1.95 -5.59 18.97
CA LYS A 277 3.02 -4.69 19.42
C LYS A 277 2.97 -3.35 18.69
N SER A 278 1.77 -2.80 18.62
CA SER A 278 1.46 -1.55 17.95
C SER A 278 1.37 -0.40 18.94
N VAL A 279 1.58 0.82 18.45
CA VAL A 279 1.28 2.08 19.15
C VAL A 279 0.31 2.89 18.30
N VAL A 280 -0.63 3.56 18.95
CA VAL A 280 -1.66 4.39 18.31
C VAL A 280 -1.69 5.73 19.02
#